data_6e5873e53fb311da0ab515a23dd047b2
#
_entry.id   6e5873e53fb311da0ab515a23dd047b2
#
_cell.length_a   1.000
_cell.length_b   1.000
_cell.length_c   1.000
_cell.angle_alpha   90.00
_cell.angle_beta   90.00
_cell.angle_gamma   90.00
#
_symmetry.space_group_name_H-M   'P 1'
#
loop_
_entity.id
_entity.type
_entity.pdbx_description
1 polymer ?
#
loop_
_entity_poly.entity_id
_entity_poly.type
_entity_poly.pdbx_seq_one_letter_code
_entity_poly.pdbx_strand_id
1 'polypeptide(L)'
;MSIGKINKKEQAFTLVEVLVAMVIFSLVMALSVTSYRFSLMNLTKVNKSEKLTLLTTAKIINNQIHSMVPLFYHLDNGEQAPFFQGNISQFSFITETPIQIDSPVAIATVQVIDEKLIYCESPLGTVKLENYKVTNCTESLVFLTGEDIELSYFGWKNSLEESDYYSEYLSVAVKPSPKWSHVFLSQERKLLPIYISIARKDQSPIRFKLPEITTFEQGASNAFEG
;
A
#
# COMPACT_ATOMS: atom_id res chain seq x y z
N MET A 1 77.34 13.82 15.57
CA MET A 1 75.92 13.59 15.43
C MET A 1 75.74 12.40 14.47
N SER A 2 75.53 11.21 15.04
CA SER A 2 75.53 9.95 14.26
C SER A 2 74.12 9.51 14.05
N ILE A 3 73.67 9.49 12.79
CA ILE A 3 72.34 9.09 12.39
C ILE A 3 72.37 7.54 12.27
N GLY A 4 71.72 6.86 13.23
CA GLY A 4 71.53 5.44 13.24
C GLY A 4 70.70 4.96 12.07
N LYS A 5 71.21 4.17 11.16
CA LYS A 5 70.52 3.47 10.09
C LYS A 5 69.63 2.38 10.69
N ILE A 6 68.33 2.57 10.63
CA ILE A 6 67.33 1.55 10.99
C ILE A 6 67.33 0.52 9.84
N ASN A 7 67.91 -0.63 10.05
CA ASN A 7 67.81 -1.77 9.13
C ASN A 7 66.36 -2.33 9.24
N LYS A 8 65.49 -1.99 8.29
CA LYS A 8 64.27 -2.71 8.07
C LYS A 8 64.57 -4.12 7.57
N LYS A 9 64.34 -5.13 8.41
CA LYS A 9 64.37 -6.53 7.97
C LYS A 9 63.22 -6.71 6.98
N GLU A 10 63.52 -6.92 5.71
CA GLU A 10 62.53 -7.35 4.72
C GLU A 10 62.20 -8.82 5.04
N GLN A 11 60.96 -9.04 5.46
CA GLN A 11 60.43 -10.39 5.66
C GLN A 11 60.01 -10.92 4.30
N ALA A 12 60.73 -11.88 3.75
CA ALA A 12 60.36 -12.59 2.54
C ALA A 12 59.24 -13.59 2.87
N PHE A 13 58.16 -13.57 2.11
CA PHE A 13 57.09 -14.55 2.22
C PHE A 13 57.61 -15.96 1.95
N THR A 14 57.21 -16.91 2.79
CA THR A 14 57.54 -18.32 2.57
C THR A 14 56.64 -18.92 1.48
N LEU A 15 57.15 -19.85 0.69
CA LEU A 15 56.40 -20.53 -0.37
C LEU A 15 55.16 -21.23 0.19
N VAL A 16 55.21 -21.71 1.43
CA VAL A 16 54.09 -22.33 2.14
C VAL A 16 53.00 -21.33 2.43
N GLU A 17 53.32 -20.11 2.80
CA GLU A 17 52.37 -19.05 3.12
C GLU A 17 51.57 -18.63 1.88
N VAL A 18 52.20 -18.54 0.71
CA VAL A 18 51.54 -18.28 -0.58
C VAL A 18 50.62 -19.45 -0.97
N LEU A 19 51.06 -20.68 -0.77
CA LEU A 19 50.28 -21.88 -1.05
C LEU A 19 48.99 -21.92 -0.18
N VAL A 20 49.13 -21.68 1.12
CA VAL A 20 47.99 -21.64 2.06
C VAL A 20 47.04 -20.51 1.71
N ALA A 21 47.57 -19.33 1.38
CA ALA A 21 46.75 -18.20 0.96
C ALA A 21 45.90 -18.50 -0.30
N MET A 22 46.48 -19.16 -1.31
CA MET A 22 45.78 -19.57 -2.53
C MET A 22 44.68 -20.61 -2.26
N VAL A 23 44.92 -21.57 -1.35
CA VAL A 23 43.90 -22.57 -0.96
C VAL A 23 42.74 -21.90 -0.24
N ILE A 24 43.03 -21.02 0.72
CA ILE A 24 41.96 -20.28 1.43
C ILE A 24 41.18 -19.40 0.46
N PHE A 25 41.84 -18.68 -0.43
CA PHE A 25 41.22 -17.83 -1.42
C PHE A 25 40.30 -18.64 -2.35
N SER A 26 40.74 -19.80 -2.84
CA SER A 26 39.89 -20.66 -3.70
C SER A 26 38.66 -21.21 -2.96
N LEU A 27 38.78 -21.55 -1.67
CA LEU A 27 37.68 -21.97 -0.83
C LEU A 27 36.65 -20.84 -0.62
N VAL A 28 37.11 -19.63 -0.32
CA VAL A 28 36.23 -18.45 -0.15
C VAL A 28 35.49 -18.15 -1.45
N MET A 29 36.14 -18.20 -2.60
CA MET A 29 35.54 -18.00 -3.91
C MET A 29 34.48 -19.07 -4.21
N ALA A 30 34.77 -20.35 -3.94
CA ALA A 30 33.83 -21.44 -4.13
C ALA A 30 32.57 -21.27 -3.25
N LEU A 31 32.74 -20.90 -1.98
CA LEU A 31 31.64 -20.62 -1.07
C LEU A 31 30.81 -19.41 -1.51
N SER A 32 31.43 -18.34 -1.97
CA SER A 32 30.76 -17.14 -2.47
C SER A 32 29.88 -17.45 -3.70
N VAL A 33 30.40 -18.22 -4.67
CA VAL A 33 29.67 -18.62 -5.86
C VAL A 33 28.50 -19.54 -5.52
N THR A 34 28.68 -20.50 -4.61
CA THR A 34 27.59 -21.40 -4.18
C THR A 34 26.51 -20.67 -3.42
N SER A 35 26.88 -19.74 -2.53
CA SER A 35 25.95 -18.89 -1.78
C SER A 35 25.13 -17.99 -2.72
N TYR A 36 25.78 -17.38 -3.71
CA TYR A 36 25.11 -16.56 -4.72
C TYR A 36 24.12 -17.37 -5.57
N ARG A 37 24.54 -18.56 -6.05
CA ARG A 37 23.65 -19.47 -6.79
C ARG A 37 22.45 -19.91 -5.96
N PHE A 38 22.66 -20.25 -4.69
CA PHE A 38 21.58 -20.63 -3.78
C PHE A 38 20.59 -19.48 -3.57
N SER A 39 21.09 -18.27 -3.41
CA SER A 39 20.25 -17.05 -3.29
C SER A 39 19.41 -16.83 -4.55
N LEU A 40 20.01 -16.92 -5.75
CA LEU A 40 19.27 -16.79 -7.02
C LEU A 40 18.24 -17.90 -7.22
N MET A 41 18.58 -19.15 -6.88
CA MET A 41 17.64 -20.28 -6.99
C MET A 41 16.45 -20.13 -6.04
N ASN A 42 16.66 -19.57 -4.86
CA ASN A 42 15.58 -19.27 -3.92
C ASN A 42 14.67 -18.14 -4.44
N LEU A 43 15.25 -17.08 -5.00
CA LEU A 43 14.47 -15.99 -5.62
C LEU A 43 13.61 -16.49 -6.79
N THR A 44 14.14 -17.39 -7.64
CA THR A 44 13.38 -17.95 -8.76
C THR A 44 12.31 -18.96 -8.34
N LYS A 45 12.53 -19.71 -7.24
CA LYS A 45 11.52 -20.61 -6.67
C LYS A 45 10.38 -19.83 -5.99
N VAL A 46 10.73 -18.74 -5.34
CA VAL A 46 9.79 -17.84 -4.66
C VAL A 46 8.85 -17.17 -5.68
N ASN A 47 9.34 -16.80 -6.87
CA ASN A 47 8.51 -16.26 -7.94
C ASN A 47 7.50 -17.26 -8.56
N LYS A 48 7.57 -18.54 -8.22
CA LYS A 48 6.65 -19.58 -8.72
C LYS A 48 5.59 -20.03 -7.71
N SER A 49 5.61 -19.53 -6.47
CA SER A 49 4.63 -19.93 -5.47
C SER A 49 3.46 -18.94 -5.45
N GLU A 50 2.26 -19.44 -5.62
CA GLU A 50 0.99 -18.71 -5.55
C GLU A 50 0.89 -17.83 -4.28
N LYS A 51 1.44 -18.29 -3.16
CA LYS A 51 1.53 -17.54 -1.92
C LYS A 51 2.38 -16.27 -2.03
N LEU A 52 3.42 -16.29 -2.84
CA LEU A 52 4.29 -15.13 -3.00
C LEU A 52 3.68 -14.08 -3.91
N THR A 53 2.99 -14.51 -4.95
CA THR A 53 2.19 -13.62 -5.81
C THR A 53 1.15 -12.91 -4.95
N LEU A 54 0.47 -13.62 -4.06
CA LEU A 54 -0.51 -13.07 -3.14
C LEU A 54 0.12 -12.02 -2.20
N LEU A 55 1.28 -12.32 -1.60
CA LEU A 55 1.97 -11.38 -0.69
C LEU A 55 2.46 -10.14 -1.42
N THR A 56 3.00 -10.30 -2.63
CA THR A 56 3.46 -9.17 -3.44
C THR A 56 2.28 -8.28 -3.84
N THR A 57 1.19 -8.88 -4.28
CA THR A 57 -0.04 -8.18 -4.63
C THR A 57 -0.64 -7.47 -3.42
N ALA A 58 -0.75 -8.14 -2.27
CA ALA A 58 -1.24 -7.52 -1.05
C ALA A 58 -0.36 -6.32 -0.63
N LYS A 59 0.96 -6.41 -0.83
CA LYS A 59 1.88 -5.29 -0.57
C LYS A 59 1.64 -4.12 -1.52
N ILE A 60 1.40 -4.38 -2.81
CA ILE A 60 1.09 -3.32 -3.79
C ILE A 60 -0.23 -2.64 -3.42
N ILE A 61 -1.28 -3.41 -3.15
CA ILE A 61 -2.58 -2.86 -2.72
C ILE A 61 -2.41 -2.05 -1.43
N ASN A 62 -1.68 -2.58 -0.45
CA ASN A 62 -1.43 -1.88 0.80
C ASN A 62 -0.71 -0.54 0.57
N ASN A 63 0.30 -0.52 -0.30
CA ASN A 63 1.01 0.70 -0.65
C ASN A 63 0.07 1.72 -1.33
N GLN A 64 -0.78 1.27 -2.27
CA GLN A 64 -1.74 2.14 -2.94
C GLN A 64 -2.78 2.71 -1.97
N ILE A 65 -3.27 1.91 -1.03
CA ILE A 65 -4.21 2.36 0.00
C ILE A 65 -3.52 3.35 0.96
N HIS A 66 -2.24 3.13 1.31
CA HIS A 66 -1.48 4.05 2.18
C HIS A 66 -1.10 5.37 1.49
N SER A 67 -1.02 5.37 0.15
CA SER A 67 -0.82 6.57 -0.65
C SER A 67 -2.14 7.29 -1.01
N MET A 68 -3.24 6.84 -0.41
CA MET A 68 -4.53 7.51 -0.55
C MET A 68 -4.46 8.92 0.06
N VAL A 69 -4.89 9.89 -0.72
CA VAL A 69 -5.05 11.27 -0.28
C VAL A 69 -6.51 11.54 -0.02
N PRO A 70 -6.85 12.06 1.15
CA PRO A 70 -8.20 12.52 1.44
C PRO A 70 -8.48 13.85 0.70
N LEU A 71 -8.62 13.78 -0.63
CA LEU A 71 -8.96 14.97 -1.40
C LEU A 71 -10.39 15.39 -1.07
N PHE A 72 -10.53 16.56 -0.43
CA PHE A 72 -11.83 17.17 -0.15
C PHE A 72 -12.32 17.92 -1.39
N TYR A 73 -13.57 17.75 -1.72
CA TYR A 73 -14.25 18.45 -2.81
C TYR A 73 -15.59 19.00 -2.35
N HIS A 74 -16.04 20.05 -3.02
CA HIS A 74 -17.31 20.68 -2.74
C HIS A 74 -18.45 19.91 -3.41
N LEU A 75 -19.47 19.61 -2.64
CA LEU A 75 -20.73 19.06 -3.10
C LEU A 75 -21.66 20.19 -3.59
N ASP A 76 -22.66 19.87 -4.40
CA ASP A 76 -23.63 20.85 -4.92
C ASP A 76 -24.39 21.58 -3.80
N ASN A 77 -24.47 21.00 -2.60
CA ASN A 77 -25.07 21.64 -1.41
C ASN A 77 -24.11 22.58 -0.65
N GLY A 78 -22.87 22.78 -1.13
CA GLY A 78 -21.84 23.62 -0.52
C GLY A 78 -21.05 22.96 0.62
N GLU A 79 -21.38 21.72 0.99
CA GLU A 79 -20.60 20.96 1.98
C GLU A 79 -19.35 20.37 1.34
N GLN A 80 -18.34 20.04 2.17
CA GLN A 80 -17.13 19.34 1.74
C GLN A 80 -17.16 17.90 2.20
N ALA A 81 -16.63 17.01 1.35
CA ALA A 81 -16.45 15.60 1.68
C ALA A 81 -15.15 15.07 1.07
N PRO A 82 -14.44 14.13 1.73
CA PRO A 82 -13.32 13.44 1.12
C PRO A 82 -13.84 12.51 0.02
N PHE A 83 -13.03 12.31 -1.03
CA PHE A 83 -13.42 11.39 -2.09
C PHE A 83 -13.09 9.94 -1.71
N PHE A 84 -14.10 9.16 -1.52
CA PHE A 84 -14.09 7.70 -1.47
C PHE A 84 -15.49 7.18 -1.75
N GLN A 85 -15.58 6.19 -2.61
CA GLN A 85 -16.82 5.47 -2.84
C GLN A 85 -16.55 3.97 -2.94
N GLY A 86 -17.36 3.19 -2.27
CA GLY A 86 -17.24 1.74 -2.26
C GLY A 86 -18.56 1.02 -2.22
N ASN A 87 -18.65 -0.12 -2.90
CA ASN A 87 -19.73 -1.08 -2.81
C ASN A 87 -19.18 -2.50 -2.71
N ILE A 88 -20.02 -3.52 -2.74
CA ILE A 88 -19.63 -4.92 -2.57
C ILE A 88 -18.63 -5.42 -3.63
N SER A 89 -18.61 -4.80 -4.82
CA SER A 89 -17.80 -5.25 -5.96
C SER A 89 -16.72 -4.27 -6.39
N GLN A 90 -16.71 -3.03 -5.88
CA GLN A 90 -15.71 -2.05 -6.27
C GLN A 90 -15.53 -0.96 -5.22
N PHE A 91 -14.34 -0.31 -5.23
CA PHE A 91 -14.12 0.96 -4.55
C PHE A 91 -13.16 1.85 -5.33
N SER A 92 -13.31 3.16 -5.16
CA SER A 92 -12.46 4.18 -5.80
C SER A 92 -11.99 5.20 -4.79
N PHE A 93 -10.75 5.66 -4.96
CA PHE A 93 -10.08 6.63 -4.09
C PHE A 93 -9.06 7.44 -4.89
N ILE A 94 -8.52 8.50 -4.30
CA ILE A 94 -7.44 9.29 -4.89
C ILE A 94 -6.09 8.78 -4.40
N THR A 95 -5.13 8.60 -5.31
CA THR A 95 -3.74 8.22 -5.00
C THR A 95 -2.74 9.25 -5.51
N GLU A 96 -1.69 9.53 -4.71
CA GLU A 96 -0.55 10.38 -5.12
C GLU A 96 0.59 9.58 -5.74
N THR A 97 0.50 8.26 -5.77
CA THR A 97 1.53 7.39 -6.35
C THR A 97 0.93 6.47 -7.41
N PRO A 98 0.38 7.02 -8.51
CA PRO A 98 -0.14 6.18 -9.58
C PRO A 98 0.95 5.28 -10.14
N ILE A 99 0.55 4.04 -10.53
CA ILE A 99 1.47 3.03 -11.06
C ILE A 99 1.21 2.68 -12.53
N GLN A 100 0.09 3.13 -13.09
CA GLN A 100 -0.29 2.87 -14.47
C GLN A 100 -0.22 4.10 -15.36
N ILE A 101 -0.45 5.27 -14.82
CA ILE A 101 -0.49 6.52 -15.58
C ILE A 101 0.59 7.48 -15.10
N ASP A 102 1.14 8.25 -16.04
CA ASP A 102 2.11 9.32 -15.74
C ASP A 102 1.36 10.59 -15.32
N SER A 103 0.93 10.62 -14.08
CA SER A 103 0.24 11.75 -13.47
C SER A 103 0.63 11.85 -12.00
N PRO A 104 0.75 13.05 -11.42
CA PRO A 104 1.07 13.21 -10.00
C PRO A 104 -0.06 12.70 -9.08
N VAL A 105 -1.30 12.68 -9.57
CA VAL A 105 -2.49 12.25 -8.82
C VAL A 105 -3.45 11.54 -9.76
N ALA A 106 -4.06 10.46 -9.28
CA ALA A 106 -5.03 9.67 -10.05
C ALA A 106 -6.22 9.22 -9.21
N ILE A 107 -7.32 8.91 -9.87
CA ILE A 107 -8.40 8.14 -9.29
C ILE A 107 -8.07 6.66 -9.48
N ALA A 108 -7.73 5.99 -8.40
CA ALA A 108 -7.51 4.56 -8.36
C ALA A 108 -8.85 3.85 -8.14
N THR A 109 -9.09 2.81 -8.91
CA THR A 109 -10.29 1.97 -8.79
C THR A 109 -9.90 0.52 -8.68
N VAL A 110 -10.45 -0.14 -7.68
CA VAL A 110 -10.35 -1.59 -7.48
C VAL A 110 -11.73 -2.18 -7.70
N GLN A 111 -11.86 -3.14 -8.59
CA GLN A 111 -13.15 -3.77 -8.86
C GLN A 111 -13.03 -5.29 -9.08
N VAL A 112 -14.12 -6.00 -8.79
CA VAL A 112 -14.25 -7.43 -8.98
C VAL A 112 -14.94 -7.68 -10.32
N ILE A 113 -14.24 -8.36 -11.25
CA ILE A 113 -14.76 -8.78 -12.56
C ILE A 113 -14.31 -10.21 -12.79
N ASP A 114 -15.24 -11.11 -13.11
CA ASP A 114 -14.96 -12.51 -13.47
C ASP A 114 -14.02 -13.21 -12.47
N GLU A 115 -14.36 -13.17 -11.17
CA GLU A 115 -13.57 -13.77 -10.09
C GLU A 115 -12.14 -13.22 -9.97
N LYS A 116 -11.91 -12.01 -10.47
CA LYS A 116 -10.64 -11.30 -10.40
C LYS A 116 -10.84 -9.96 -9.73
N LEU A 117 -9.93 -9.63 -8.83
CA LEU A 117 -9.80 -8.29 -8.30
C LEU A 117 -8.83 -7.54 -9.21
N ILE A 118 -9.33 -6.56 -9.93
CA ILE A 118 -8.57 -5.75 -10.86
C ILE A 118 -8.38 -4.33 -10.32
N TYR A 119 -7.26 -3.72 -10.67
CA TYR A 119 -6.90 -2.35 -10.34
C TYR A 119 -6.72 -1.55 -11.62
N CYS A 120 -7.23 -0.35 -11.65
CA CYS A 120 -6.98 0.60 -12.73
C CYS A 120 -6.95 2.03 -12.22
N GLU A 121 -6.38 2.91 -13.02
CA GLU A 121 -6.25 4.33 -12.73
C GLU A 121 -6.86 5.18 -13.83
N SER A 122 -7.39 6.34 -13.42
CA SER A 122 -7.91 7.36 -14.30
C SER A 122 -7.37 8.73 -13.89
N PRO A 123 -7.04 9.63 -14.84
CA PRO A 123 -6.56 10.96 -14.49
C PRO A 123 -7.66 11.77 -13.79
N LEU A 124 -7.28 12.48 -12.73
CA LEU A 124 -8.20 13.26 -11.91
C LEU A 124 -8.82 14.46 -12.67
N GLY A 125 -8.10 15.07 -13.60
CA GLY A 125 -8.40 16.40 -14.16
C GLY A 125 -9.64 16.54 -15.06
N THR A 126 -10.40 15.47 -15.33
CA THR A 126 -11.51 15.50 -16.32
C THR A 126 -12.87 15.16 -15.77
N VAL A 127 -12.98 14.80 -14.49
CA VAL A 127 -14.20 14.21 -13.93
C VAL A 127 -14.69 15.00 -12.71
N LYS A 128 -15.99 15.32 -12.68
CA LYS A 128 -16.63 15.79 -11.44
C LYS A 128 -16.70 14.62 -10.46
N LEU A 129 -16.00 14.73 -9.33
CA LEU A 129 -15.90 13.67 -8.32
C LEU A 129 -17.26 13.28 -7.73
N GLU A 130 -18.18 14.22 -7.58
CA GLU A 130 -19.50 13.97 -7.06
C GLU A 130 -20.29 12.94 -7.87
N ASN A 131 -20.14 12.95 -9.19
CA ASN A 131 -20.83 12.08 -10.13
C ASN A 131 -19.90 11.03 -10.75
N TYR A 132 -18.75 10.76 -10.10
CA TYR A 132 -17.80 9.82 -10.63
C TYR A 132 -18.44 8.44 -10.78
N LYS A 133 -18.41 7.94 -12.01
CA LYS A 133 -18.76 6.55 -12.32
C LYS A 133 -17.52 5.87 -12.85
N VAL A 134 -17.24 4.70 -12.33
CA VAL A 134 -16.14 3.87 -12.82
C VAL A 134 -16.36 3.64 -14.32
N THR A 135 -15.47 4.19 -15.12
CA THR A 135 -15.40 3.91 -16.56
C THR A 135 -14.65 2.58 -16.75
N ASN A 136 -14.89 1.90 -17.86
CA ASN A 136 -14.18 0.67 -18.19
C ASN A 136 -12.68 0.91 -18.12
N CYS A 137 -12.01 0.12 -17.30
CA CYS A 137 -10.55 0.13 -17.19
C CYS A 137 -9.94 -0.34 -18.51
N THR A 138 -9.34 0.58 -19.26
CA THR A 138 -8.65 0.27 -20.52
C THR A 138 -7.36 -0.50 -20.28
N GLU A 139 -6.66 -0.13 -19.21
CA GLU A 139 -5.48 -0.85 -18.71
C GLU A 139 -5.78 -1.31 -17.29
N SER A 140 -5.66 -2.59 -17.02
CA SER A 140 -5.96 -3.16 -15.71
C SER A 140 -4.87 -4.11 -15.24
N LEU A 141 -4.55 -4.06 -13.96
CA LEU A 141 -3.69 -5.01 -13.29
C LEU A 141 -4.55 -5.99 -12.49
N VAL A 142 -4.34 -7.29 -12.71
CA VAL A 142 -4.98 -8.31 -11.89
C VAL A 142 -4.21 -8.42 -10.57
N PHE A 143 -4.86 -8.04 -9.48
CA PHE A 143 -4.28 -8.13 -8.15
C PHE A 143 -4.49 -9.49 -7.50
N LEU A 144 -5.65 -10.09 -7.72
CA LEU A 144 -6.04 -11.28 -7.01
C LEU A 144 -7.07 -12.05 -7.85
N THR A 145 -7.02 -13.37 -7.77
CA THR A 145 -8.07 -14.25 -8.31
C THR A 145 -8.68 -15.08 -7.17
N GLY A 146 -9.95 -15.38 -7.27
CA GLY A 146 -10.63 -16.21 -6.28
C GLY A 146 -12.14 -16.19 -6.47
N GLU A 147 -12.79 -17.23 -6.00
CA GLU A 147 -14.25 -17.32 -5.99
C GLU A 147 -14.84 -16.40 -4.92
N ASP A 148 -16.02 -15.86 -5.19
CA ASP A 148 -16.84 -15.06 -4.27
C ASP A 148 -16.05 -13.93 -3.59
N ILE A 149 -15.38 -13.09 -4.40
CA ILE A 149 -14.66 -11.94 -3.87
C ILE A 149 -15.68 -10.87 -3.48
N GLU A 150 -15.68 -10.49 -2.20
CA GLU A 150 -16.55 -9.46 -1.65
C GLU A 150 -15.74 -8.37 -0.94
N LEU A 151 -16.17 -7.13 -1.13
CA LEU A 151 -15.58 -5.96 -0.49
C LEU A 151 -16.49 -5.48 0.64
N SER A 152 -15.88 -5.10 1.74
CA SER A 152 -16.59 -4.49 2.87
C SER A 152 -15.75 -3.42 3.55
N TYR A 153 -16.41 -2.50 4.21
CA TYR A 153 -15.84 -1.27 4.77
C TYR A 153 -16.22 -1.15 6.23
N PHE A 154 -15.22 -0.94 7.08
CA PHE A 154 -15.44 -0.68 8.50
C PHE A 154 -15.30 0.81 8.77
N GLY A 155 -16.29 1.41 9.40
CA GLY A 155 -16.25 2.84 9.69
C GLY A 155 -17.50 3.33 10.37
N TRP A 156 -17.52 4.64 10.61
CA TRP A 156 -18.63 5.36 11.21
C TRP A 156 -19.76 5.55 10.22
N LYS A 157 -20.98 5.67 10.70
CA LYS A 157 -22.14 5.97 9.86
C LYS A 157 -22.11 7.43 9.36
N ASN A 158 -21.62 8.35 10.20
CA ASN A 158 -21.44 9.75 9.88
C ASN A 158 -20.44 10.39 10.85
N SER A 159 -20.07 11.65 10.60
CA SER A 159 -19.13 12.41 11.43
C SER A 159 -19.65 12.70 12.85
N LEU A 160 -20.98 12.74 13.04
CA LEU A 160 -21.56 12.94 14.38
C LEU A 160 -21.30 11.72 15.27
N GLU A 161 -21.52 10.49 14.76
CA GLU A 161 -21.22 9.28 15.52
C GLU A 161 -19.73 9.18 15.90
N GLU A 162 -18.83 9.61 15.01
CA GLU A 162 -17.39 9.68 15.32
C GLU A 162 -17.12 10.68 16.44
N SER A 163 -17.66 11.90 16.34
CA SER A 163 -17.54 12.94 17.38
C SER A 163 -18.09 12.48 18.72
N ASP A 164 -19.27 11.84 18.72
CA ASP A 164 -19.92 11.33 19.93
C ASP A 164 -19.06 10.24 20.62
N TYR A 165 -18.40 9.40 19.85
CA TYR A 165 -17.49 8.38 20.40
C TYR A 165 -16.32 9.01 21.18
N TYR A 166 -15.73 10.09 20.67
CA TYR A 166 -14.61 10.77 21.33
C TYR A 166 -15.09 11.77 22.40
N SER A 167 -16.38 12.01 22.50
CA SER A 167 -16.93 12.93 23.52
C SER A 167 -16.72 12.38 24.92
N GLU A 168 -16.19 13.21 25.83
CA GLU A 168 -16.04 12.89 27.26
C GLU A 168 -17.38 12.99 28.01
N TYR A 169 -18.39 13.61 27.44
CA TYR A 169 -19.69 13.81 28.06
C TYR A 169 -20.63 12.61 27.94
N LEU A 170 -20.35 11.68 27.03
CA LEU A 170 -21.18 10.50 26.84
C LEU A 170 -20.64 9.31 27.64
N SER A 171 -21.55 8.61 28.33
CA SER A 171 -21.19 7.36 29.01
C SER A 171 -20.84 6.26 27.98
N VAL A 172 -19.93 5.37 28.34
CA VAL A 172 -19.47 4.27 27.48
C VAL A 172 -20.62 3.41 26.95
N ALA A 173 -21.70 3.27 27.72
CA ALA A 173 -22.87 2.47 27.34
C ALA A 173 -23.70 3.05 26.18
N VAL A 174 -23.56 4.37 25.91
CA VAL A 174 -24.34 5.08 24.90
C VAL A 174 -23.46 5.47 23.70
N LYS A 175 -22.14 5.36 23.81
CA LYS A 175 -21.21 5.72 22.73
C LYS A 175 -21.48 4.85 21.50
N PRO A 176 -21.57 5.46 20.30
CA PRO A 176 -21.68 4.72 19.05
C PRO A 176 -20.41 3.89 18.80
N SER A 177 -20.48 2.92 17.92
CA SER A 177 -19.33 2.11 17.49
C SER A 177 -19.31 1.96 15.98
N PRO A 178 -18.13 1.98 15.35
CA PRO A 178 -18.03 1.76 13.91
C PRO A 178 -18.47 0.34 13.55
N LYS A 179 -18.99 0.17 12.33
CA LYS A 179 -19.55 -1.11 11.86
C LYS A 179 -19.09 -1.45 10.45
N TRP A 180 -19.12 -2.73 10.12
CA TRP A 180 -18.94 -3.21 8.76
C TRP A 180 -20.17 -2.93 7.90
N SER A 181 -19.96 -2.48 6.66
CA SER A 181 -20.99 -2.27 5.64
C SER A 181 -20.44 -2.64 4.26
N HIS A 182 -21.31 -3.07 3.35
CA HIS A 182 -20.94 -3.34 1.96
C HIS A 182 -21.02 -2.09 1.06
N VAL A 183 -21.50 -0.98 1.60
CA VAL A 183 -21.57 0.30 0.89
C VAL A 183 -20.96 1.39 1.78
N PHE A 184 -20.06 2.17 1.20
CA PHE A 184 -19.46 3.32 1.88
C PHE A 184 -19.31 4.48 0.90
N LEU A 185 -20.08 5.54 1.10
CA LEU A 185 -20.04 6.75 0.30
C LEU A 185 -19.59 7.91 1.19
N SER A 186 -18.36 8.37 0.99
CA SER A 186 -17.81 9.47 1.80
C SER A 186 -18.55 10.78 1.61
N GLN A 187 -19.16 11.01 0.45
CA GLN A 187 -20.02 12.17 0.23
C GLN A 187 -21.23 12.23 1.18
N GLU A 188 -21.77 11.08 1.59
CA GLU A 188 -22.89 10.99 2.54
C GLU A 188 -22.39 10.99 3.99
N ARG A 189 -21.32 10.27 4.26
CA ARG A 189 -20.77 10.06 5.62
C ARG A 189 -19.88 11.19 6.10
N LYS A 190 -19.28 11.96 5.18
CA LYS A 190 -18.26 13.02 5.41
C LYS A 190 -16.97 12.49 6.02
N LEU A 191 -16.72 11.19 5.89
CA LEU A 191 -15.60 10.46 6.46
C LEU A 191 -15.05 9.44 5.46
N LEU A 192 -13.81 8.99 5.70
CA LEU A 192 -13.26 7.79 5.07
C LEU A 192 -13.57 6.54 5.93
N PRO A 193 -13.59 5.34 5.34
CA PRO A 193 -13.61 4.10 6.12
C PRO A 193 -12.29 3.93 6.90
N ILE A 194 -12.36 3.27 8.05
CA ILE A 194 -11.18 2.95 8.87
C ILE A 194 -10.43 1.75 8.27
N TYR A 195 -11.19 0.75 7.80
CA TYR A 195 -10.64 -0.44 7.15
C TYR A 195 -11.42 -0.79 5.89
N ILE A 196 -10.70 -1.35 4.92
CA ILE A 196 -11.25 -2.08 3.78
C ILE A 196 -10.94 -3.56 3.99
N SER A 197 -11.92 -4.42 3.76
CA SER A 197 -11.76 -5.88 3.81
C SER A 197 -12.07 -6.49 2.46
N ILE A 198 -11.18 -7.37 2.00
CA ILE A 198 -11.35 -8.19 0.81
C ILE A 198 -11.53 -9.62 1.30
N ALA A 199 -12.74 -10.12 1.22
CA ALA A 199 -13.08 -11.51 1.54
C ALA A 199 -13.07 -12.36 0.28
N ARG A 200 -12.77 -13.65 0.43
CA ARG A 200 -12.83 -14.67 -0.61
C ARG A 200 -13.36 -15.96 0.02
N LYS A 201 -14.00 -16.79 -0.80
CA LYS A 201 -14.47 -18.09 -0.36
C LYS A 201 -13.36 -18.92 0.27
N ASP A 202 -13.67 -19.53 1.39
CA ASP A 202 -12.80 -20.46 2.13
C ASP A 202 -11.43 -19.90 2.54
N GLN A 203 -11.25 -18.57 2.55
CA GLN A 203 -10.02 -17.90 2.94
C GLN A 203 -10.25 -16.79 3.97
N SER A 204 -9.26 -16.58 4.81
CA SER A 204 -9.31 -15.45 5.75
C SER A 204 -9.33 -14.11 5.01
N PRO A 205 -10.17 -13.16 5.39
CA PRO A 205 -10.24 -11.85 4.74
C PRO A 205 -8.94 -11.07 4.92
N ILE A 206 -8.52 -10.40 3.87
CA ILE A 206 -7.40 -9.46 3.90
C ILE A 206 -7.96 -8.10 4.28
N ARG A 207 -7.38 -7.45 5.30
CA ARG A 207 -7.82 -6.15 5.80
C ARG A 207 -6.73 -5.11 5.64
N PHE A 208 -7.10 -3.93 5.16
CA PHE A 208 -6.23 -2.79 4.99
C PHE A 208 -6.75 -1.64 5.84
N LYS A 209 -5.86 -1.06 6.66
CA LYS A 209 -6.17 0.15 7.41
C LYS A 209 -5.94 1.35 6.49
N LEU A 210 -6.88 2.29 6.46
CA LEU A 210 -6.72 3.54 5.72
C LEU A 210 -5.93 4.57 6.54
N PRO A 211 -5.33 5.58 5.88
CA PRO A 211 -4.73 6.71 6.57
C PRO A 211 -5.76 7.39 7.47
N GLU A 212 -5.35 7.76 8.68
CA GLU A 212 -6.18 8.56 9.58
C GLU A 212 -6.15 10.02 9.11
N ILE A 213 -7.32 10.59 8.82
CA ILE A 213 -7.43 12.02 8.55
C ILE A 213 -7.52 12.71 9.89
N THR A 214 -6.46 13.39 10.30
CA THR A 214 -6.55 14.30 11.44
C THR A 214 -7.26 15.58 11.00
N THR A 215 -8.11 16.13 11.87
CA THR A 215 -8.83 17.41 11.64
C THR A 215 -7.88 18.58 11.31
N PHE A 216 -6.59 18.43 11.54
CA PHE A 216 -5.55 19.41 11.18
C PHE A 216 -5.32 19.48 9.66
N GLU A 217 -5.48 18.37 8.93
CA GLU A 217 -5.31 18.33 7.48
C GLU A 217 -6.53 18.92 6.74
N GLN A 218 -7.70 18.96 7.37
CA GLN A 218 -8.88 19.65 6.84
C GLN A 218 -8.67 21.18 6.71
N GLY A 219 -7.85 21.77 7.59
CA GLY A 219 -7.53 23.21 7.54
C GLY A 219 -6.47 23.57 6.49
N ALA A 220 -5.57 22.64 6.14
CA ALA A 220 -4.47 22.90 5.21
C ALA A 220 -4.92 22.89 3.73
N SER A 221 -5.95 22.12 3.38
CA SER A 221 -6.48 22.09 2.00
C SER A 221 -7.15 23.41 1.60
N ASN A 222 -7.66 24.17 2.55
CA ASN A 222 -8.26 25.50 2.31
C ASN A 222 -7.22 26.61 2.07
N ALA A 223 -5.93 26.34 2.27
CA ALA A 223 -4.85 27.34 2.11
C ALA A 223 -4.30 27.41 0.67
N PHE A 224 -4.71 26.50 -0.22
CA PHE A 224 -4.26 26.46 -1.61
C PHE A 224 -5.27 27.05 -2.62
N GLU A 225 -6.43 27.54 -2.18
CA GLU A 225 -7.37 28.29 -3.00
C GLU A 225 -7.26 29.81 -2.69
N GLY A 226 -6.13 30.42 -3.06
CA GLY A 226 -5.88 31.86 -2.98
C GLY A 226 -5.23 32.38 -4.23
#